data_ca34b74e9e3b40bf2b1d2f80a6d2f2da
#
_entry.id   ca34b74e9e3b40bf2b1d2f80a6d2f2da
#
_cell.length_a   1.000
_cell.length_b   1.000
_cell.length_c   1.000
_cell.angle_alpha   90.00
_cell.angle_beta   90.00
_cell.angle_gamma   90.00
#
_symmetry.space_group_name_H-M   'P 1'
#
loop_
_entity.id
_entity.type
_entity.pdbx_description
1 polymer ?
#
loop_
_entity_poly.entity_id
_entity_poly.type
_entity_poly.pdbx_seq_one_letter_code
_entity_poly.pdbx_strand_id
1 'polypeptide(L)'
;MNARLSLVLAVAVAITAGTFVTVATVAATRVSNVQIDDWQMQGTATHAAWPLWQLRVTSAFGNAAAREALADVLVNSTRLDERREGVELYRQLALDGAPRAQATLGHLLLRGLPGIAPDYVESRHWLTLAASHDSRDAQVAYDLATLYRNGYGMVRDASLAIRWLERAAQAGLPLAQFQLANEYRFGTSLPHDDALALQWLTRAANAELPEANLALAMAYRNGELGLARDESEYWAHVKESEHDLKHVSRQ
;
A
#
# COMPACT_ATOMS: atom_id res chain seq x y z
N MET A 1 20.03 31.92 7.70
CA MET A 1 19.62 32.39 6.38
C MET A 1 19.14 31.16 5.66
N ASN A 2 17.80 31.06 5.54
CA ASN A 2 17.07 29.80 5.32
C ASN A 2 17.38 29.10 3.98
N ALA A 3 17.49 27.77 3.98
CA ALA A 3 17.67 26.93 2.79
C ALA A 3 16.65 27.24 1.66
N ARG A 4 15.48 27.81 2.02
CA ARG A 4 14.45 28.31 1.12
C ARG A 4 14.94 29.46 0.22
N LEU A 5 15.79 30.36 0.74
CA LEU A 5 16.37 31.45 -0.06
C LEU A 5 17.47 30.94 -1.02
N SER A 6 18.20 29.90 -0.64
CA SER A 6 19.31 29.40 -1.46
C SER A 6 18.82 28.71 -2.74
N LEU A 7 17.67 28.00 -2.69
CA LEU A 7 17.08 27.37 -3.87
C LEU A 7 16.42 28.41 -4.80
N VAL A 8 15.77 29.42 -4.24
CA VAL A 8 15.14 30.51 -4.98
C VAL A 8 16.21 31.41 -5.65
N LEU A 9 17.32 31.69 -4.95
CA LEU A 9 18.42 32.47 -5.55
C LEU A 9 19.15 31.69 -6.65
N ALA A 10 19.35 30.36 -6.51
CA ALA A 10 19.94 29.52 -7.54
C ALA A 10 19.10 29.47 -8.82
N VAL A 11 17.78 29.53 -8.71
CA VAL A 11 16.85 29.56 -9.86
C VAL A 11 16.73 30.98 -10.45
N ALA A 12 16.84 32.04 -9.64
CA ALA A 12 16.68 33.42 -10.10
C ALA A 12 17.95 34.03 -10.75
N VAL A 13 19.15 33.54 -10.41
CA VAL A 13 20.43 34.09 -10.92
C VAL A 13 20.86 33.49 -12.26
N ALA A 14 20.16 32.49 -12.75
CA ALA A 14 20.59 31.69 -13.90
C ALA A 14 19.87 32.04 -15.21
N ILE A 15 19.50 33.27 -15.48
CA ILE A 15 18.85 33.71 -16.75
C ILE A 15 19.87 34.11 -17.82
N THR A 16 21.09 33.62 -17.79
CA THR A 16 22.02 33.79 -18.95
C THR A 16 22.48 32.42 -19.45
N ALA A 17 22.28 32.26 -20.74
CA ALA A 17 22.39 31.03 -21.52
C ALA A 17 23.61 30.11 -21.17
N GLY A 18 23.32 28.81 -21.02
CA GLY A 18 24.34 27.74 -21.02
C GLY A 18 24.79 27.25 -19.63
N THR A 19 24.88 28.12 -18.62
CA THR A 19 25.28 27.76 -17.25
C THR A 19 24.08 27.33 -16.37
N PHE A 20 22.89 27.54 -16.84
CA PHE A 20 21.63 27.33 -16.12
C PHE A 20 21.37 25.85 -15.78
N VAL A 21 21.57 24.96 -16.73
CA VAL A 21 21.28 23.52 -16.57
C VAL A 21 22.21 22.91 -15.50
N THR A 22 23.48 23.30 -15.49
CA THR A 22 24.47 22.72 -14.56
C THR A 22 24.24 23.15 -13.11
N VAL A 23 23.88 24.41 -12.85
CA VAL A 23 23.64 24.90 -11.49
C VAL A 23 22.31 24.37 -10.92
N ALA A 24 21.26 24.32 -11.73
CA ALA A 24 19.98 23.77 -11.34
C ALA A 24 20.06 22.25 -11.09
N THR A 25 20.79 21.50 -11.92
CA THR A 25 21.02 20.06 -11.74
C THR A 25 21.80 19.79 -10.45
N VAL A 26 22.86 20.54 -10.16
CA VAL A 26 23.65 20.41 -8.92
C VAL A 26 22.82 20.77 -7.68
N ALA A 27 21.96 21.79 -7.75
CA ALA A 27 21.09 22.16 -6.65
C ALA A 27 20.02 21.08 -6.38
N ALA A 28 19.39 20.54 -7.42
CA ALA A 28 18.38 19.50 -7.31
C ALA A 28 18.95 18.14 -6.82
N THR A 29 20.19 17.80 -7.18
CA THR A 29 20.86 16.58 -6.71
C THR A 29 21.37 16.68 -5.27
N ARG A 30 21.43 17.89 -4.69
CA ARG A 30 21.84 18.15 -3.29
C ARG A 30 20.66 18.30 -2.33
N VAL A 31 19.42 18.17 -2.81
CA VAL A 31 18.24 18.16 -1.94
C VAL A 31 18.28 16.89 -1.08
N SER A 32 18.20 17.06 0.24
CA SER A 32 18.20 15.93 1.16
C SER A 32 16.85 15.22 1.19
N ASN A 33 16.84 13.92 1.53
CA ASN A 33 15.59 13.18 1.70
C ASN A 33 14.68 13.83 2.74
N VAL A 34 15.21 14.37 3.83
CA VAL A 34 14.44 15.10 4.86
C VAL A 34 13.68 16.30 4.27
N GLN A 35 14.27 17.01 3.30
CA GLN A 35 13.58 18.11 2.64
C GLN A 35 12.48 17.59 1.69
N ILE A 36 12.73 16.48 1.02
CA ILE A 36 11.74 15.82 0.14
C ILE A 36 10.56 15.34 0.97
N ASP A 37 10.80 14.68 2.10
CA ASP A 37 9.77 14.20 3.01
C ASP A 37 8.93 15.36 3.59
N ASP A 38 9.56 16.49 3.96
CA ASP A 38 8.85 17.68 4.40
C ASP A 38 7.96 18.26 3.30
N TRP A 39 8.44 18.33 2.06
CA TRP A 39 7.64 18.80 0.92
C TRP A 39 6.52 17.84 0.57
N GLN A 40 6.75 16.53 0.67
CA GLN A 40 5.74 15.51 0.47
C GLN A 40 4.62 15.66 1.52
N MET A 41 5.00 15.74 2.80
CA MET A 41 4.04 15.89 3.90
C MET A 41 3.20 17.17 3.74
N GLN A 42 3.84 18.30 3.45
CA GLN A 42 3.13 19.57 3.21
C GLN A 42 2.26 19.50 1.95
N GLY A 43 2.73 18.89 0.87
CA GLY A 43 1.98 18.70 -0.37
C GLY A 43 0.73 17.84 -0.15
N THR A 44 0.87 16.74 0.59
CA THR A 44 -0.25 15.84 0.91
C THR A 44 -1.28 16.51 1.83
N ALA A 45 -0.81 17.22 2.88
CA ALA A 45 -1.69 17.82 3.88
C ALA A 45 -2.47 19.03 3.36
N THR A 46 -1.85 19.83 2.48
CA THR A 46 -2.39 21.16 2.12
C THR A 46 -2.63 21.37 0.63
N HIS A 47 -2.12 20.47 -0.23
CA HIS A 47 -2.02 20.65 -1.69
C HIS A 47 -1.43 22.03 -2.06
N ALA A 48 -0.54 22.57 -1.22
CA ALA A 48 0.05 23.87 -1.41
C ALA A 48 0.91 23.89 -2.68
N ALA A 49 0.77 24.94 -3.48
CA ALA A 49 1.46 25.07 -4.76
C ALA A 49 3.00 25.07 -4.62
N TRP A 50 3.53 25.60 -3.53
CA TRP A 50 4.97 25.73 -3.32
C TRP A 50 5.71 24.40 -3.08
N PRO A 51 5.27 23.51 -2.17
CA PRO A 51 5.88 22.19 -2.01
C PRO A 51 5.77 21.34 -3.28
N LEU A 52 4.61 21.35 -3.95
CA LEU A 52 4.42 20.65 -5.23
C LEU A 52 5.36 21.15 -6.32
N TRP A 53 5.54 22.45 -6.42
CA TRP A 53 6.49 23.05 -7.38
C TRP A 53 7.92 22.58 -7.09
N GLN A 54 8.34 22.57 -5.82
CA GLN A 54 9.67 22.09 -5.42
C GLN A 54 9.89 20.62 -5.79
N LEU A 55 8.91 19.74 -5.53
CA LEU A 55 8.96 18.33 -5.94
C LEU A 55 9.01 18.19 -7.46
N ARG A 56 8.20 18.95 -8.22
CA ARG A 56 8.21 18.92 -9.69
C ARG A 56 9.56 19.32 -10.27
N VAL A 57 10.15 20.41 -9.78
CA VAL A 57 11.46 20.88 -10.24
C VAL A 57 12.53 19.86 -9.91
N THR A 58 12.58 19.37 -8.66
CA THR A 58 13.60 18.41 -8.22
C THR A 58 13.48 17.08 -8.96
N SER A 59 12.27 16.61 -9.20
CA SER A 59 11.97 15.42 -10.02
C SER A 59 12.43 15.59 -11.48
N ALA A 60 12.17 16.74 -12.08
CA ALA A 60 12.56 17.05 -13.46
C ALA A 60 14.08 17.03 -13.66
N PHE A 61 14.86 17.33 -12.62
CA PHE A 61 16.32 17.22 -12.62
C PHE A 61 16.85 15.81 -12.26
N GLY A 62 15.99 14.78 -12.31
CA GLY A 62 16.40 13.38 -12.21
C GLY A 62 16.50 12.84 -10.77
N ASN A 63 15.99 13.56 -9.77
CA ASN A 63 15.95 13.05 -8.40
C ASN A 63 14.79 12.04 -8.26
N ALA A 64 15.14 10.74 -8.13
CA ALA A 64 14.16 9.65 -8.05
C ALA A 64 13.28 9.73 -6.79
N ALA A 65 13.86 10.12 -5.64
CA ALA A 65 13.09 10.27 -4.40
C ALA A 65 12.06 11.40 -4.50
N ALA A 66 12.43 12.53 -5.12
CA ALA A 66 11.48 13.62 -5.36
C ALA A 66 10.39 13.22 -6.37
N ARG A 67 10.72 12.36 -7.36
CA ARG A 67 9.73 11.81 -8.31
C ARG A 67 8.74 10.89 -7.61
N GLU A 68 9.20 10.03 -6.72
CA GLU A 68 8.36 9.15 -5.92
C GLU A 68 7.46 9.98 -4.98
N ALA A 69 8.03 10.92 -4.24
CA ALA A 69 7.28 11.81 -3.36
C ALA A 69 6.22 12.66 -4.11
N LEU A 70 6.55 13.12 -5.33
CA LEU A 70 5.59 13.82 -6.19
C LEU A 70 4.45 12.88 -6.62
N ALA A 71 4.78 11.65 -7.02
CA ALA A 71 3.78 10.66 -7.40
C ALA A 71 2.82 10.35 -6.24
N ASP A 72 3.34 10.17 -5.01
CA ASP A 72 2.53 9.95 -3.80
C ASP A 72 1.54 11.09 -3.54
N VAL A 73 1.98 12.35 -3.66
CA VAL A 73 1.10 13.49 -3.48
C VAL A 73 0.04 13.56 -4.57
N LEU A 74 0.42 13.32 -5.81
CA LEU A 74 -0.48 13.47 -6.96
C LEU A 74 -1.56 12.37 -7.03
N VAL A 75 -1.24 11.11 -6.68
CA VAL A 75 -2.25 10.03 -6.67
C VAL A 75 -3.33 10.26 -5.61
N ASN A 76 -3.01 11.00 -4.55
CA ASN A 76 -3.95 11.36 -3.49
C ASN A 76 -4.68 12.70 -3.74
N SER A 77 -4.44 13.37 -4.87
CA SER A 77 -5.10 14.62 -5.21
C SER A 77 -6.60 14.43 -5.46
N THR A 78 -7.37 15.49 -5.23
CA THR A 78 -8.79 15.56 -5.62
C THR A 78 -8.99 15.74 -7.12
N ARG A 79 -7.96 16.17 -7.84
CA ARG A 79 -8.00 16.47 -9.28
C ARG A 79 -7.63 15.25 -10.09
N LEU A 80 -8.45 14.94 -11.09
CA LEU A 80 -8.26 13.77 -11.96
C LEU A 80 -6.97 13.85 -12.80
N ASP A 81 -6.66 15.03 -13.33
CA ASP A 81 -5.45 15.27 -14.10
C ASP A 81 -4.17 15.01 -13.29
N GLU A 82 -4.15 15.47 -12.05
CA GLU A 82 -3.03 15.20 -11.12
C GLU A 82 -2.92 13.72 -10.75
N ARG A 83 -4.05 13.04 -10.46
CA ARG A 83 -4.00 11.58 -10.23
C ARG A 83 -3.46 10.80 -11.42
N ARG A 84 -3.84 11.17 -12.64
CA ARG A 84 -3.28 10.54 -13.87
C ARG A 84 -1.79 10.79 -14.00
N GLU A 85 -1.33 12.01 -13.71
CA GLU A 85 0.09 12.35 -13.70
C GLU A 85 0.84 11.52 -12.65
N GLY A 86 0.30 11.37 -11.44
CA GLY A 86 0.88 10.55 -10.37
C GLY A 86 1.03 9.08 -10.76
N VAL A 87 0.00 8.48 -11.38
CA VAL A 87 0.08 7.10 -11.90
C VAL A 87 1.14 6.98 -12.99
N GLU A 88 1.27 7.98 -13.87
CA GLU A 88 2.29 7.96 -14.92
C GLU A 88 3.72 8.08 -14.35
N LEU A 89 3.92 8.89 -13.31
CA LEU A 89 5.19 8.97 -12.59
C LEU A 89 5.56 7.64 -11.93
N TYR A 90 4.60 6.96 -11.31
CA TYR A 90 4.82 5.61 -10.79
C TYR A 90 5.16 4.60 -11.90
N ARG A 91 4.51 4.71 -13.08
CA ARG A 91 4.83 3.84 -14.22
C ARG A 91 6.27 4.05 -14.70
N GLN A 92 6.74 5.29 -14.77
CA GLN A 92 8.13 5.59 -15.11
C GLN A 92 9.12 5.02 -14.08
N LEU A 93 8.85 5.22 -12.77
CA LEU A 93 9.67 4.64 -11.69
C LEU A 93 9.69 3.11 -11.73
N ALA A 94 8.55 2.49 -12.02
CA ALA A 94 8.45 1.03 -12.15
C ALA A 94 9.23 0.49 -13.35
N LEU A 95 9.20 1.22 -14.48
CA LEU A 95 10.02 0.93 -15.66
C LEU A 95 11.53 1.13 -15.40
N ASP A 96 11.89 2.11 -14.58
CA ASP A 96 13.26 2.32 -14.10
C ASP A 96 13.74 1.21 -13.13
N GLY A 97 12.86 0.25 -12.81
CA GLY A 97 13.18 -0.92 -12.00
C GLY A 97 13.03 -0.71 -10.48
N ALA A 98 12.40 0.36 -10.02
CA ALA A 98 12.18 0.61 -8.60
C ALA A 98 11.15 -0.39 -8.01
N PRO A 99 11.53 -1.32 -7.11
CA PRO A 99 10.62 -2.38 -6.65
C PRO A 99 9.41 -1.83 -5.91
N ARG A 100 9.60 -0.79 -5.08
CA ARG A 100 8.50 -0.13 -4.37
C ARG A 100 7.50 0.51 -5.33
N ALA A 101 7.97 1.16 -6.40
CA ALA A 101 7.09 1.75 -7.40
C ALA A 101 6.30 0.69 -8.17
N GLN A 102 6.92 -0.47 -8.46
CA GLN A 102 6.23 -1.61 -9.07
C GLN A 102 5.10 -2.13 -8.18
N ALA A 103 5.36 -2.32 -6.87
CA ALA A 103 4.35 -2.72 -5.89
C ALA A 103 3.21 -1.70 -5.80
N THR A 104 3.55 -0.42 -5.61
CA THR A 104 2.58 0.67 -5.49
C THR A 104 1.73 0.82 -6.75
N LEU A 105 2.36 0.83 -7.93
CA LEU A 105 1.64 0.92 -9.20
C LEU A 105 0.70 -0.28 -9.39
N GLY A 106 1.17 -1.49 -9.10
CA GLY A 106 0.35 -2.70 -9.17
C GLY A 106 -0.88 -2.61 -8.26
N HIS A 107 -0.70 -2.13 -7.03
CA HIS A 107 -1.78 -1.91 -6.07
C HIS A 107 -2.78 -0.84 -6.53
N LEU A 108 -2.29 0.31 -7.02
CA LEU A 108 -3.15 1.38 -7.54
C LEU A 108 -3.99 0.91 -8.74
N LEU A 109 -3.37 0.16 -9.66
CA LEU A 109 -4.06 -0.39 -10.83
C LEU A 109 -5.06 -1.49 -10.47
N LEU A 110 -4.84 -2.24 -9.39
CA LEU A 110 -5.80 -3.23 -8.89
C LEU A 110 -7.07 -2.57 -8.38
N ARG A 111 -6.92 -1.52 -7.58
CA ARG A 111 -8.06 -0.84 -6.94
C ARG A 111 -8.69 0.21 -7.82
N GLY A 112 -7.92 0.79 -8.73
CA GLY A 112 -8.27 2.02 -9.40
C GLY A 112 -8.19 3.22 -8.45
N LEU A 113 -8.43 4.39 -9.00
CA LEU A 113 -8.53 5.64 -8.25
C LEU A 113 -9.82 6.37 -8.64
N PRO A 114 -10.32 7.32 -7.86
CA PRO A 114 -11.48 8.09 -8.24
C PRO A 114 -11.34 8.70 -9.64
N GLY A 115 -12.15 8.23 -10.61
CA GLY A 115 -12.10 8.63 -12.02
C GLY A 115 -11.03 7.91 -12.87
N ILE A 116 -10.31 6.92 -12.32
CA ILE A 116 -9.38 6.02 -13.05
C ILE A 116 -9.81 4.59 -12.76
N ALA A 117 -10.29 3.91 -13.78
CA ALA A 117 -10.73 2.51 -13.65
C ALA A 117 -9.53 1.59 -13.37
N PRO A 118 -9.76 0.45 -12.69
CA PRO A 118 -8.75 -0.59 -12.52
C PRO A 118 -8.23 -1.11 -13.87
N ASP A 119 -6.93 -1.39 -13.92
CA ASP A 119 -6.30 -2.17 -14.99
C ASP A 119 -5.68 -3.44 -14.38
N TYR A 120 -6.46 -4.51 -14.37
CA TYR A 120 -6.05 -5.77 -13.74
C TYR A 120 -4.91 -6.49 -14.48
N VAL A 121 -4.80 -6.29 -15.79
CA VAL A 121 -3.74 -6.93 -16.60
C VAL A 121 -2.40 -6.27 -16.30
N GLU A 122 -2.36 -4.93 -16.33
CA GLU A 122 -1.18 -4.17 -15.97
C GLU A 122 -0.83 -4.35 -14.48
N SER A 123 -1.83 -4.33 -13.59
CA SER A 123 -1.65 -4.59 -12.16
C SER A 123 -0.93 -5.92 -11.90
N ARG A 124 -1.42 -7.02 -12.51
CA ARG A 124 -0.80 -8.34 -12.36
C ARG A 124 0.66 -8.34 -12.81
N HIS A 125 0.96 -7.69 -13.93
CA HIS A 125 2.32 -7.59 -14.44
C HIS A 125 3.25 -6.97 -13.39
N TRP A 126 2.90 -5.80 -12.86
CA TRP A 126 3.71 -5.09 -11.90
C TRP A 126 3.81 -5.78 -10.55
N LEU A 127 2.71 -6.34 -10.03
CA LEU A 127 2.72 -7.11 -8.78
C LEU A 127 3.57 -8.39 -8.89
N THR A 128 3.52 -9.08 -10.05
CA THR A 128 4.36 -10.26 -10.26
C THR A 128 5.84 -9.88 -10.29
N LEU A 129 6.17 -8.75 -10.92
CA LEU A 129 7.54 -8.26 -10.96
C LEU A 129 8.01 -7.81 -9.56
N ALA A 130 7.19 -7.09 -8.81
CA ALA A 130 7.47 -6.71 -7.42
C ALA A 130 7.71 -7.95 -6.53
N ALA A 131 6.87 -8.98 -6.63
CA ALA A 131 7.01 -10.23 -5.90
C ALA A 131 8.30 -11.01 -6.24
N SER A 132 8.89 -10.78 -7.41
CA SER A 132 10.18 -11.37 -7.78
C SER A 132 11.37 -10.72 -7.07
N HIS A 133 11.24 -9.47 -6.65
CA HIS A 133 12.25 -8.75 -5.86
C HIS A 133 12.14 -9.04 -4.36
N ASP A 134 10.92 -9.03 -3.83
CA ASP A 134 10.64 -9.41 -2.43
C ASP A 134 9.38 -10.28 -2.34
N SER A 135 9.62 -11.59 -2.22
CA SER A 135 8.53 -12.56 -2.06
C SER A 135 7.83 -12.49 -0.70
N ARG A 136 8.34 -11.68 0.24
CA ARG A 136 7.78 -11.49 1.59
C ARG A 136 6.97 -10.21 1.73
N ASP A 137 6.82 -9.42 0.67
CA ASP A 137 5.89 -8.29 0.69
C ASP A 137 4.45 -8.82 0.83
N ALA A 138 3.90 -8.63 2.04
CA ALA A 138 2.61 -9.17 2.41
C ALA A 138 1.46 -8.57 1.60
N GLN A 139 1.55 -7.28 1.28
CA GLN A 139 0.52 -6.59 0.50
C GLN A 139 0.53 -7.02 -0.96
N VAL A 140 1.71 -7.12 -1.57
CA VAL A 140 1.87 -7.63 -2.94
C VAL A 140 1.32 -9.06 -3.05
N ALA A 141 1.65 -9.93 -2.08
CA ALA A 141 1.14 -11.29 -2.06
C ALA A 141 -0.40 -11.34 -1.93
N TYR A 142 -0.98 -10.48 -1.09
CA TYR A 142 -2.43 -10.38 -0.91
C TYR A 142 -3.14 -9.86 -2.18
N ASP A 143 -2.56 -8.87 -2.84
CA ASP A 143 -3.10 -8.32 -4.08
C ASP A 143 -3.08 -9.37 -5.21
N LEU A 144 -2.00 -10.16 -5.32
CA LEU A 144 -1.94 -11.30 -6.25
C LEU A 144 -2.97 -12.37 -5.90
N ALA A 145 -3.15 -12.70 -4.61
CA ALA A 145 -4.20 -13.62 -4.17
C ALA A 145 -5.59 -13.14 -4.62
N THR A 146 -5.84 -11.84 -4.50
CA THR A 146 -7.11 -11.20 -4.89
C THR A 146 -7.33 -11.30 -6.41
N LEU A 147 -6.31 -11.02 -7.22
CA LEU A 147 -6.38 -11.13 -8.68
C LEU A 147 -6.71 -12.56 -9.12
N TYR A 148 -6.00 -13.57 -8.59
CA TYR A 148 -6.21 -14.97 -8.96
C TYR A 148 -7.54 -15.53 -8.43
N ARG A 149 -7.97 -15.12 -7.23
CA ARG A 149 -9.25 -15.54 -6.63
C ARG A 149 -10.44 -15.09 -7.47
N ASN A 150 -10.42 -13.84 -7.91
CA ASN A 150 -11.54 -13.24 -8.62
C ASN A 150 -11.46 -13.41 -10.14
N GLY A 151 -10.30 -13.83 -10.68
CA GLY A 151 -10.08 -13.92 -12.12
C GLY A 151 -10.05 -12.56 -12.80
N TYR A 152 -9.56 -11.52 -12.10
CA TYR A 152 -9.50 -10.17 -12.63
C TYR A 152 -8.45 -10.07 -13.76
N GLY A 153 -8.91 -9.82 -15.00
CA GLY A 153 -8.06 -9.75 -16.18
C GLY A 153 -7.43 -11.09 -16.60
N MET A 154 -7.91 -12.20 -16.04
CA MET A 154 -7.43 -13.56 -16.34
C MET A 154 -8.45 -14.64 -15.97
N VAL A 155 -8.15 -15.89 -16.30
CA VAL A 155 -8.91 -17.03 -15.78
C VAL A 155 -8.63 -17.17 -14.28
N ARG A 156 -9.70 -17.39 -13.51
CA ARG A 156 -9.60 -17.64 -12.05
C ARG A 156 -8.75 -18.88 -11.79
N ASP A 157 -7.83 -18.76 -10.80
CA ASP A 157 -7.01 -19.87 -10.31
C ASP A 157 -7.04 -19.90 -8.78
N ALA A 158 -7.89 -20.76 -8.23
CA ALA A 158 -8.07 -20.89 -6.78
C ALA A 158 -6.80 -21.44 -6.11
N SER A 159 -6.05 -22.32 -6.78
CA SER A 159 -4.82 -22.89 -6.20
C SER A 159 -3.71 -21.87 -6.10
N LEU A 160 -3.55 -21.01 -7.11
CA LEU A 160 -2.60 -19.88 -7.05
C LEU A 160 -3.05 -18.84 -6.03
N ALA A 161 -4.35 -18.55 -5.95
CA ALA A 161 -4.90 -17.60 -4.98
C ALA A 161 -4.58 -18.02 -3.55
N ILE A 162 -4.78 -19.29 -3.21
CA ILE A 162 -4.46 -19.82 -1.88
C ILE A 162 -2.96 -19.73 -1.58
N ARG A 163 -2.10 -20.12 -2.50
CA ARG A 163 -0.64 -20.03 -2.29
C ARG A 163 -0.17 -18.60 -2.03
N TRP A 164 -0.74 -17.63 -2.72
CA TRP A 164 -0.43 -16.23 -2.48
C TRP A 164 -1.03 -15.72 -1.18
N LEU A 165 -2.24 -16.18 -0.82
CA LEU A 165 -2.88 -15.86 0.46
C LEU A 165 -2.08 -16.39 1.64
N GLU A 166 -1.58 -17.63 1.57
CA GLU A 166 -0.69 -18.24 2.57
C GLU A 166 0.58 -17.42 2.75
N ARG A 167 1.21 -16.97 1.66
CA ARG A 167 2.39 -16.10 1.73
C ARG A 167 2.09 -14.78 2.43
N ALA A 168 0.99 -14.12 2.10
CA ALA A 168 0.57 -12.88 2.75
C ALA A 168 0.29 -13.07 4.23
N ALA A 169 -0.38 -14.16 4.61
CA ALA A 169 -0.68 -14.51 6.00
C ALA A 169 0.60 -14.84 6.80
N GLN A 170 1.54 -15.58 6.19
CA GLN A 170 2.84 -15.90 6.79
C GLN A 170 3.72 -14.64 6.95
N ALA A 171 3.63 -13.70 6.02
CA ALA A 171 4.30 -12.40 6.10
C ALA A 171 3.64 -11.44 7.12
N GLY A 172 2.55 -11.85 7.76
CA GLY A 172 1.96 -11.15 8.89
C GLY A 172 0.81 -10.21 8.54
N LEU A 173 0.28 -10.21 7.31
CA LEU A 173 -0.86 -9.36 6.97
C LEU A 173 -2.13 -9.84 7.70
N PRO A 174 -2.73 -9.03 8.63
CA PRO A 174 -3.85 -9.49 9.46
C PRO A 174 -5.07 -9.89 8.63
N LEU A 175 -5.38 -9.13 7.59
CA LEU A 175 -6.48 -9.43 6.69
C LEU A 175 -6.29 -10.75 5.93
N ALA A 176 -5.04 -11.07 5.53
CA ALA A 176 -4.74 -12.34 4.89
C ALA A 176 -4.84 -13.52 5.88
N GLN A 177 -4.40 -13.33 7.13
CA GLN A 177 -4.54 -14.32 8.20
C GLN A 177 -6.01 -14.62 8.48
N PHE A 178 -6.86 -13.59 8.57
CA PHE A 178 -8.29 -13.73 8.74
C PHE A 178 -8.96 -14.46 7.57
N GLN A 179 -8.60 -14.11 6.34
CA GLN A 179 -9.14 -14.80 5.16
C GLN A 179 -8.70 -16.26 5.10
N LEU A 180 -7.43 -16.55 5.44
CA LEU A 180 -6.93 -17.93 5.47
C LEU A 180 -7.62 -18.75 6.57
N ALA A 181 -7.90 -18.15 7.74
CA ALA A 181 -8.70 -18.75 8.78
C ALA A 181 -10.10 -19.15 8.27
N ASN A 182 -10.74 -18.28 7.49
CA ASN A 182 -12.04 -18.56 6.91
C ASN A 182 -11.99 -19.67 5.85
N GLU A 183 -10.91 -19.76 5.04
CA GLU A 183 -10.73 -20.87 4.08
C GLU A 183 -10.67 -22.22 4.82
N TYR A 184 -9.93 -22.31 5.94
CA TYR A 184 -9.90 -23.52 6.78
C TYR A 184 -11.23 -23.77 7.51
N ARG A 185 -11.89 -22.73 8.04
CA ARG A 185 -13.15 -22.85 8.77
C ARG A 185 -14.28 -23.38 7.90
N PHE A 186 -14.38 -22.92 6.66
CA PHE A 186 -15.49 -23.26 5.77
C PHE A 186 -15.13 -24.34 4.75
N GLY A 187 -13.88 -24.72 4.63
CA GLY A 187 -13.45 -25.75 3.69
C GLY A 187 -13.69 -25.39 2.21
N THR A 188 -13.61 -24.10 1.87
CA THR A 188 -13.98 -23.63 0.50
C THR A 188 -12.96 -23.99 -0.55
N SER A 189 -11.69 -23.66 -0.32
CA SER A 189 -10.58 -23.93 -1.23
C SER A 189 -9.50 -24.82 -0.60
N LEU A 190 -9.54 -24.96 0.72
CA LEU A 190 -8.70 -25.84 1.53
C LEU A 190 -9.59 -26.85 2.26
N PRO A 191 -9.05 -28.03 2.65
CA PRO A 191 -9.76 -28.93 3.53
C PRO A 191 -10.12 -28.21 4.85
N HIS A 192 -11.35 -28.50 5.34
CA HIS A 192 -11.79 -27.96 6.63
C HIS A 192 -10.85 -28.40 7.76
N ASP A 193 -10.41 -27.44 8.59
CA ASP A 193 -9.55 -27.67 9.74
C ASP A 193 -9.80 -26.58 10.81
N ASP A 194 -10.55 -26.94 11.86
CA ASP A 194 -10.87 -26.02 12.95
C ASP A 194 -9.64 -25.55 13.73
N ALA A 195 -8.63 -26.41 13.89
CA ALA A 195 -7.43 -26.07 14.65
C ALA A 195 -6.59 -25.02 13.88
N LEU A 196 -6.40 -25.21 12.57
CA LEU A 196 -5.73 -24.23 11.73
C LEU A 196 -6.55 -22.94 11.60
N ALA A 197 -7.86 -23.05 11.47
CA ALA A 197 -8.74 -21.87 11.45
C ALA A 197 -8.58 -21.03 12.72
N LEU A 198 -8.64 -21.66 13.90
CA LEU A 198 -8.45 -21.00 15.19
C LEU A 198 -7.06 -20.37 15.30
N GLN A 199 -6.02 -21.09 14.89
CA GLN A 199 -4.65 -20.58 14.94
C GLN A 199 -4.47 -19.29 14.10
N TRP A 200 -4.96 -19.27 12.86
CA TRP A 200 -4.85 -18.10 12.00
C TRP A 200 -5.76 -16.95 12.47
N LEU A 201 -6.95 -17.28 12.97
CA LEU A 201 -7.89 -16.29 13.51
C LEU A 201 -7.30 -15.59 14.74
N THR A 202 -6.68 -16.35 15.65
CA THR A 202 -5.99 -15.80 16.84
C THR A 202 -4.82 -14.90 16.45
N ARG A 203 -4.04 -15.25 15.40
CA ARG A 203 -2.97 -14.38 14.91
C ARG A 203 -3.50 -13.05 14.38
N ALA A 204 -4.59 -13.09 13.61
CA ALA A 204 -5.22 -11.89 13.08
C ALA A 204 -5.80 -11.01 14.19
N ALA A 205 -6.39 -11.61 15.22
CA ALA A 205 -6.91 -10.90 16.40
C ALA A 205 -5.79 -10.24 17.22
N ASN A 206 -4.66 -10.95 17.43
CA ASN A 206 -3.48 -10.41 18.10
C ASN A 206 -2.81 -9.26 17.31
N ALA A 207 -3.09 -9.16 16.03
CA ALA A 207 -2.68 -8.04 15.18
C ALA A 207 -3.75 -6.94 15.09
N GLU A 208 -4.64 -6.87 16.08
CA GLU A 208 -5.66 -5.84 16.26
C GLU A 208 -6.63 -5.73 15.07
N LEU A 209 -6.95 -6.86 14.41
CA LEU A 209 -7.96 -6.88 13.36
C LEU A 209 -9.36 -7.03 13.99
N PRO A 210 -10.24 -6.01 13.95
CA PRO A 210 -11.53 -6.03 14.60
C PRO A 210 -12.42 -7.20 14.18
N GLU A 211 -12.41 -7.55 12.89
CA GLU A 211 -13.18 -8.65 12.33
C GLU A 211 -12.73 -10.01 12.89
N ALA A 212 -11.44 -10.16 13.18
CA ALA A 212 -10.91 -11.39 13.76
C ALA A 212 -11.32 -11.53 15.24
N ASN A 213 -11.26 -10.44 16.02
CA ASN A 213 -11.75 -10.43 17.38
C ASN A 213 -13.25 -10.74 17.44
N LEU A 214 -14.06 -10.15 16.57
CA LEU A 214 -15.48 -10.45 16.49
C LEU A 214 -15.75 -11.92 16.10
N ALA A 215 -14.97 -12.48 15.19
CA ALA A 215 -15.11 -13.88 14.78
C ALA A 215 -14.74 -14.85 15.94
N LEU A 216 -13.70 -14.55 16.74
CA LEU A 216 -13.36 -15.31 17.95
C LEU A 216 -14.47 -15.21 18.99
N ALA A 217 -15.01 -14.01 19.24
CA ALA A 217 -16.17 -13.84 20.12
C ALA A 217 -17.30 -14.79 19.71
N MET A 218 -17.67 -14.81 18.44
CA MET A 218 -18.74 -15.68 17.96
C MET A 218 -18.38 -17.17 18.08
N ALA A 219 -17.12 -17.55 17.89
CA ALA A 219 -16.67 -18.92 18.10
C ALA A 219 -16.82 -19.38 19.56
N TYR A 220 -16.45 -18.54 20.53
CA TYR A 220 -16.69 -18.81 21.97
C TYR A 220 -18.18 -18.87 22.33
N ARG A 221 -18.99 -17.96 21.79
CA ARG A 221 -20.42 -17.95 22.03
C ARG A 221 -21.12 -19.22 21.54
N ASN A 222 -20.71 -19.71 20.38
CA ASN A 222 -21.36 -20.84 19.71
C ASN A 222 -20.74 -22.19 20.06
N GLY A 223 -19.48 -22.22 20.56
CA GLY A 223 -18.70 -23.44 20.74
C GLY A 223 -18.21 -23.96 19.40
N GLU A 224 -17.66 -23.08 18.54
CA GLU A 224 -17.10 -23.40 17.22
C GLU A 224 -15.58 -23.51 17.29
N LEU A 225 -14.95 -24.01 16.22
CA LEU A 225 -13.49 -24.14 16.07
C LEU A 225 -12.85 -24.99 17.20
N GLY A 226 -13.57 -25.99 17.73
CA GLY A 226 -13.12 -26.81 18.86
C GLY A 226 -13.13 -26.12 20.22
N LEU A 227 -13.63 -24.89 20.31
CA LEU A 227 -13.74 -24.14 21.56
C LEU A 227 -14.97 -24.55 22.36
N ALA A 228 -14.85 -24.57 23.71
CA ALA A 228 -16.03 -24.62 24.57
C ALA A 228 -16.77 -23.28 24.56
N ARG A 229 -18.09 -23.33 24.78
CA ARG A 229 -18.85 -22.09 24.97
C ARG A 229 -18.36 -21.36 26.20
N ASP A 230 -18.03 -20.10 26.04
CA ASP A 230 -17.57 -19.22 27.13
C ASP A 230 -18.06 -17.79 26.90
N GLU A 231 -18.98 -17.36 27.78
CA GLU A 231 -19.56 -16.02 27.66
C GLU A 231 -18.57 -14.93 28.12
N SER A 232 -17.63 -15.25 29.01
CA SER A 232 -16.59 -14.32 29.44
C SER A 232 -15.64 -14.00 28.29
N GLU A 233 -15.16 -15.03 27.61
CA GLU A 233 -14.30 -14.86 26.43
C GLU A 233 -15.04 -14.17 25.27
N TYR A 234 -16.33 -14.47 25.09
CA TYR A 234 -17.16 -13.74 24.13
C TYR A 234 -17.10 -12.23 24.38
N TRP A 235 -17.40 -11.79 25.63
CA TRP A 235 -17.40 -10.37 25.95
C TRP A 235 -16.00 -9.74 25.92
N ALA A 236 -14.95 -10.48 26.27
CA ALA A 236 -13.58 -10.03 26.18
C ALA A 236 -13.22 -9.67 24.72
N HIS A 237 -13.46 -10.57 23.79
CA HIS A 237 -13.18 -10.33 22.36
C HIS A 237 -14.08 -9.27 21.73
N VAL A 238 -15.35 -9.14 22.15
CA VAL A 238 -16.21 -8.02 21.70
C VAL A 238 -15.61 -6.68 22.12
N LYS A 239 -15.13 -6.58 23.36
CA LYS A 239 -14.51 -5.34 23.86
C LYS A 239 -13.22 -5.00 23.14
N GLU A 240 -12.37 -6.01 22.83
CA GLU A 240 -11.16 -5.79 22.02
C GLU A 240 -11.54 -5.32 20.61
N SER A 241 -12.51 -5.93 19.95
CA SER A 241 -12.97 -5.47 18.63
C SER A 241 -13.44 -4.00 18.65
N GLU A 242 -14.16 -3.58 19.69
CA GLU A 242 -14.56 -2.17 19.84
C GLU A 242 -13.38 -1.23 20.10
N HIS A 243 -12.34 -1.72 20.79
CA HIS A 243 -11.11 -0.97 21.02
C HIS A 243 -10.36 -0.77 19.71
N ASP A 244 -10.17 -1.84 18.93
CA ASP A 244 -9.46 -1.83 17.64
C ASP A 244 -10.14 -0.88 16.64
N LEU A 245 -11.49 -0.89 16.57
CA LEU A 245 -12.24 0.03 15.72
C LEU A 245 -12.00 1.51 16.07
N LYS A 246 -11.81 1.84 17.35
CA LYS A 246 -11.48 3.21 17.77
C LYS A 246 -10.06 3.62 17.37
N HIS A 247 -9.13 2.67 17.32
CA HIS A 247 -7.76 2.92 16.83
C HIS A 247 -7.74 3.15 15.32
N VAL A 248 -8.43 2.32 14.53
CA VAL A 248 -8.54 2.47 13.07
C VAL A 248 -9.18 3.81 12.67
N SER A 249 -10.17 4.29 13.43
CA SER A 249 -10.86 5.56 13.12
C SER A 249 -10.05 6.83 13.45
N ARG A 250 -8.88 6.70 14.08
CA ARG A 250 -7.99 7.82 14.46
C ARG A 250 -6.73 7.95 13.58
N GLN A 251 -6.53 7.01 12.66
CA GLN A 251 -5.47 7.02 11.64
C GLN A 251 -5.99 7.57 10.31
#